data_9bee133072e1a34d11f57618aab6251a
#
_entry.id   9bee133072e1a34d11f57618aab6251a
#
_cell.length_a   1.000
_cell.length_b   1.000
_cell.length_c   1.000
_cell.angle_alpha   90.00
_cell.angle_beta   90.00
_cell.angle_gamma   90.00
#
_symmetry.space_group_name_H-M   'P 1'
#
loop_
_entity.id
_entity.type
_entity.pdbx_description
1 polymer ?
#
loop_
_entity_poly.entity_id
_entity_poly.type
_entity_poly.pdbx_seq_one_letter_code
_entity_poly.pdbx_strand_id
1 'polypeptide(L)'
;IAPIAIYSGNLGGVAALAVGSGQAAQFIALNNILQSGENFVSTSFLYGGTYNQFKVAFKRLGIEARFAEGDKPEAFEKLIDKNTKAIYIETIGNPGFNIPDFEAIAALAKKHDLPLIVDNTFGAAGYLFKPLQHGANVVVESATKWIGGHGTSIGGVIVDGGNYNWGNGKFPQFTEPSEGYHG
;
A
#
# COMPACT_ATOMS: atom_id res chain seq x y z
N ILE A 1 -18.11 11.19 7.47
CA ILE A 1 -16.94 12.08 7.31
C ILE A 1 -16.08 12.07 8.58
N ALA A 2 -16.68 12.19 9.81
CA ALA A 2 -15.91 12.22 11.06
C ALA A 2 -14.99 10.99 11.30
N PRO A 3 -15.40 9.73 11.06
CA PRO A 3 -14.51 8.58 11.22
C PRO A 3 -13.25 8.65 10.35
N ILE A 4 -13.37 9.16 9.12
CA ILE A 4 -12.24 9.24 8.16
C ILE A 4 -11.18 10.21 8.68
N ALA A 5 -11.59 11.36 9.21
CA ALA A 5 -10.69 12.35 9.81
C ALA A 5 -9.96 11.80 11.06
N ILE A 6 -10.63 10.95 11.86
CA ILE A 6 -10.01 10.30 13.03
C ILE A 6 -8.91 9.34 12.59
N TYR A 7 -9.12 8.52 11.56
CA TYR A 7 -8.12 7.56 11.11
C TYR A 7 -6.91 8.24 10.45
N SER A 8 -7.12 9.27 9.62
CA SER A 8 -6.00 10.05 9.09
C SER A 8 -5.18 10.70 10.21
N GLY A 9 -5.85 11.27 11.23
CA GLY A 9 -5.19 11.87 12.39
C GLY A 9 -4.39 10.88 13.23
N ASN A 10 -4.94 9.70 13.51
CA ASN A 10 -4.24 8.67 14.31
C ASN A 10 -2.99 8.14 13.61
N LEU A 11 -3.03 7.96 12.29
CA LEU A 11 -1.89 7.51 11.48
C LEU A 11 -0.95 8.65 11.09
N GLY A 12 -1.37 9.91 11.22
CA GLY A 12 -0.61 11.08 10.81
C GLY A 12 -0.74 11.42 9.33
N GLY A 13 -1.80 10.93 8.66
CA GLY A 13 -2.06 11.20 7.26
C GLY A 13 -2.80 12.52 7.01
N VAL A 14 -2.75 13.00 5.76
CA VAL A 14 -3.44 14.24 5.31
C VAL A 14 -4.84 13.98 4.81
N ALA A 15 -5.11 12.77 4.30
CA ALA A 15 -6.41 12.36 3.79
C ALA A 15 -6.67 10.87 4.03
N ALA A 16 -7.94 10.48 4.09
CA ALA A 16 -8.34 9.09 4.18
C ALA A 16 -9.62 8.81 3.38
N LEU A 17 -9.71 7.59 2.83
CA LEU A 17 -10.86 7.07 2.12
C LEU A 17 -11.33 5.78 2.75
N ALA A 18 -12.61 5.71 3.17
CA ALA A 18 -13.25 4.48 3.59
C ALA A 18 -13.76 3.70 2.37
N VAL A 19 -13.57 2.38 2.39
CA VAL A 19 -13.95 1.46 1.31
C VAL A 19 -14.56 0.18 1.86
N GLY A 20 -15.14 -0.65 1.00
CA GLY A 20 -15.94 -1.82 1.40
C GLY A 20 -15.16 -2.94 2.09
N SER A 21 -13.83 -3.02 1.96
CA SER A 21 -13.00 -4.06 2.60
C SER A 21 -11.53 -3.71 2.55
N GLY A 22 -10.69 -4.43 3.31
CA GLY A 22 -9.23 -4.31 3.21
C GLY A 22 -8.70 -4.70 1.82
N GLN A 23 -9.27 -5.71 1.19
CA GLN A 23 -8.91 -6.07 -0.19
C GLN A 23 -9.31 -5.00 -1.21
N ALA A 24 -10.44 -4.31 -1.01
CA ALA A 24 -10.81 -3.15 -1.81
C ALA A 24 -9.83 -1.99 -1.59
N ALA A 25 -9.38 -1.76 -0.35
CA ALA A 25 -8.41 -0.73 -0.03
C ALA A 25 -7.09 -0.93 -0.78
N GLN A 26 -6.49 -2.10 -0.67
CA GLN A 26 -5.23 -2.37 -1.37
C GLN A 26 -5.37 -2.39 -2.89
N PHE A 27 -6.50 -2.91 -3.40
CA PHE A 27 -6.78 -2.90 -4.83
C PHE A 27 -6.88 -1.47 -5.37
N ILE A 28 -7.68 -0.63 -4.74
CA ILE A 28 -7.89 0.76 -5.16
C ILE A 28 -6.57 1.54 -5.07
N ALA A 29 -5.83 1.42 -3.96
CA ALA A 29 -4.56 2.11 -3.78
C ALA A 29 -3.56 1.77 -4.89
N LEU A 30 -3.38 0.49 -5.19
CA LEU A 30 -2.43 0.04 -6.23
C LEU A 30 -2.96 0.33 -7.64
N ASN A 31 -4.23 0.02 -7.94
CA ASN A 31 -4.80 0.21 -9.28
C ASN A 31 -4.88 1.70 -9.68
N ASN A 32 -4.94 2.60 -8.72
CA ASN A 32 -4.92 4.04 -8.97
C ASN A 32 -3.56 4.55 -9.47
N ILE A 33 -2.47 3.86 -9.14
CA ILE A 33 -1.11 4.26 -9.49
C ILE A 33 -0.45 3.37 -10.55
N LEU A 34 -1.03 2.22 -10.84
CA LEU A 34 -0.49 1.23 -11.78
C LEU A 34 -1.35 1.11 -13.02
N GLN A 35 -0.69 0.94 -14.16
CA GLN A 35 -1.29 0.67 -15.45
C GLN A 35 -0.85 -0.70 -16.00
N SER A 36 -1.55 -1.19 -17.03
CA SER A 36 -1.15 -2.41 -17.74
C SER A 36 0.28 -2.28 -18.30
N GLY A 37 1.11 -3.31 -18.09
CA GLY A 37 2.53 -3.31 -18.44
C GLY A 37 3.46 -2.83 -17.32
N GLU A 38 2.90 -2.34 -16.22
CA GLU A 38 3.68 -1.90 -15.05
C GLU A 38 3.72 -2.98 -13.97
N ASN A 39 4.61 -2.78 -12.99
CA ASN A 39 4.79 -3.70 -11.89
C ASN A 39 4.97 -2.99 -10.55
N PHE A 40 4.81 -3.75 -9.48
CA PHE A 40 5.20 -3.35 -8.14
C PHE A 40 5.93 -4.51 -7.43
N VAL A 41 6.79 -4.16 -6.49
CA VAL A 41 7.52 -5.14 -5.69
C VAL A 41 6.82 -5.31 -4.35
N SER A 42 6.60 -6.55 -3.94
CA SER A 42 5.94 -6.86 -2.68
C SER A 42 6.74 -7.87 -1.86
N THR A 43 6.60 -7.83 -0.53
CA THR A 43 6.98 -8.98 0.28
C THR A 43 6.20 -10.22 -0.15
N SER A 44 6.77 -11.41 0.08
CA SER A 44 6.04 -12.68 -0.05
C SER A 44 5.28 -13.07 1.23
N PHE A 45 5.54 -12.41 2.35
CA PHE A 45 4.92 -12.66 3.64
C PHE A 45 3.62 -11.86 3.79
N LEU A 46 2.61 -12.25 3.02
CA LEU A 46 1.33 -11.57 2.92
C LEU A 46 0.19 -12.44 3.45
N TYR A 47 -0.87 -11.78 3.87
CA TYR A 47 -2.16 -12.44 4.00
C TYR A 47 -2.53 -13.17 2.69
N GLY A 48 -3.03 -14.41 2.81
CA GLY A 48 -3.29 -15.27 1.64
C GLY A 48 -4.23 -14.64 0.60
N GLY A 49 -5.21 -13.84 1.04
CA GLY A 49 -6.10 -13.08 0.14
C GLY A 49 -5.36 -12.00 -0.63
N THR A 50 -4.41 -11.29 0.01
CA THR A 50 -3.54 -10.29 -0.63
C THR A 50 -2.64 -10.94 -1.66
N TYR A 51 -1.98 -12.03 -1.28
CA TYR A 51 -1.11 -12.78 -2.20
C TYR A 51 -1.88 -13.24 -3.46
N ASN A 52 -3.06 -13.82 -3.28
CA ASN A 52 -3.89 -14.26 -4.40
C ASN A 52 -4.38 -13.09 -5.27
N GLN A 53 -4.79 -11.97 -4.66
CA GLN A 53 -5.20 -10.79 -5.41
C GLN A 53 -4.05 -10.28 -6.28
N PHE A 54 -2.84 -10.18 -5.73
CA PHE A 54 -1.66 -9.71 -6.45
C PHE A 54 -1.25 -10.68 -7.56
N LYS A 55 -1.15 -11.96 -7.25
CA LYS A 55 -0.71 -12.99 -8.19
C LYS A 55 -1.70 -13.25 -9.33
N VAL A 56 -3.01 -13.15 -9.05
CA VAL A 56 -4.05 -13.58 -9.99
C VAL A 56 -4.85 -12.41 -10.54
N ALA A 57 -5.41 -11.55 -9.68
CA ALA A 57 -6.30 -10.49 -10.13
C ALA A 57 -5.53 -9.39 -10.87
N PHE A 58 -4.42 -8.90 -10.30
CA PHE A 58 -3.58 -7.88 -10.96
C PHE A 58 -2.98 -8.37 -12.27
N LYS A 59 -2.56 -9.64 -12.33
CA LYS A 59 -2.07 -10.24 -13.58
C LYS A 59 -3.12 -10.18 -14.72
N ARG A 60 -4.40 -10.34 -14.40
CA ARG A 60 -5.49 -10.23 -15.40
C ARG A 60 -5.66 -8.81 -15.93
N LEU A 61 -5.22 -7.82 -15.16
CA LEU A 61 -5.20 -6.41 -15.56
C LEU A 61 -3.91 -6.01 -16.28
N GLY A 62 -3.01 -6.98 -16.52
CA GLY A 62 -1.70 -6.72 -17.11
C GLY A 62 -0.69 -6.09 -16.17
N ILE A 63 -0.96 -6.09 -14.86
CA ILE A 63 -0.06 -5.58 -13.81
C ILE A 63 0.68 -6.75 -13.16
N GLU A 64 2.00 -6.64 -13.04
CA GLU A 64 2.83 -7.68 -12.45
C GLU A 64 3.13 -7.38 -10.98
N ALA A 65 2.82 -8.32 -10.09
CA ALA A 65 3.33 -8.31 -8.72
C ALA A 65 4.60 -9.16 -8.62
N ARG A 66 5.70 -8.58 -8.20
CA ARG A 66 6.99 -9.25 -8.02
C ARG A 66 7.23 -9.47 -6.54
N PHE A 67 7.35 -10.73 -6.14
CA PHE A 67 7.48 -11.09 -4.74
C PHE A 67 8.94 -11.27 -4.34
N ALA A 68 9.40 -10.47 -3.38
CA ALA A 68 10.73 -10.59 -2.80
C ALA A 68 10.86 -11.87 -1.97
N GLU A 69 11.98 -12.54 -2.10
CA GLU A 69 12.33 -13.71 -1.28
C GLU A 69 12.98 -13.24 0.02
N GLY A 70 12.17 -13.08 1.06
CA GLY A 70 12.58 -12.58 2.38
C GLY A 70 12.31 -11.09 2.58
N ASP A 71 12.73 -10.57 3.75
CA ASP A 71 12.44 -9.20 4.20
C ASP A 71 13.62 -8.22 4.03
N LYS A 72 14.73 -8.68 3.49
CA LYS A 72 15.92 -7.82 3.31
C LYS A 72 15.74 -6.88 2.12
N PRO A 73 16.13 -5.59 2.24
CA PRO A 73 16.00 -4.61 1.15
C PRO A 73 16.62 -5.06 -0.17
N GLU A 74 17.72 -5.81 -0.14
CA GLU A 74 18.40 -6.30 -1.34
C GLU A 74 17.56 -7.30 -2.14
N ALA A 75 16.64 -8.01 -1.49
CA ALA A 75 15.71 -8.91 -2.17
C ALA A 75 14.64 -8.12 -2.95
N PHE A 76 14.22 -6.98 -2.43
CA PHE A 76 13.31 -6.06 -3.14
C PHE A 76 14.02 -5.35 -4.27
N GLU A 77 15.23 -4.83 -4.02
CA GLU A 77 15.98 -4.03 -5.00
C GLU A 77 16.24 -4.78 -6.31
N LYS A 78 16.54 -6.07 -6.24
CA LYS A 78 16.76 -6.93 -7.41
C LYS A 78 15.55 -7.03 -8.35
N LEU A 79 14.36 -6.73 -7.85
CA LEU A 79 13.10 -6.84 -8.59
C LEU A 79 12.62 -5.50 -9.15
N ILE A 80 13.29 -4.41 -8.77
CA ILE A 80 12.95 -3.06 -9.24
C ILE A 80 13.50 -2.84 -10.64
N ASP A 81 12.65 -2.35 -11.54
CA ASP A 81 13.04 -1.91 -12.87
C ASP A 81 12.35 -0.57 -13.25
N LYS A 82 12.51 -0.14 -14.50
CA LYS A 82 11.92 1.12 -14.99
C LYS A 82 10.39 1.17 -14.96
N ASN A 83 9.74 0.00 -14.96
CA ASN A 83 8.29 -0.12 -14.94
C ASN A 83 7.74 -0.30 -13.52
N THR A 84 8.61 -0.35 -12.52
CA THR A 84 8.20 -0.47 -11.12
C THR A 84 7.60 0.85 -10.62
N LYS A 85 6.42 0.78 -9.99
CA LYS A 85 5.66 1.96 -9.53
C LYS A 85 5.47 2.02 -8.03
N ALA A 86 5.65 0.93 -7.30
CA ALA A 86 5.48 0.91 -5.84
C ALA A 86 6.26 -0.22 -5.18
N ILE A 87 6.47 -0.07 -3.87
CA ILE A 87 6.81 -1.17 -2.97
C ILE A 87 5.64 -1.37 -2.01
N TYR A 88 5.26 -2.64 -1.77
CA TYR A 88 4.16 -3.00 -0.88
C TYR A 88 4.63 -3.99 0.18
N ILE A 89 4.33 -3.71 1.46
CA ILE A 89 4.63 -4.59 2.59
C ILE A 89 3.46 -4.63 3.59
N GLU A 90 3.45 -5.63 4.47
CA GLU A 90 2.57 -5.66 5.65
C GLU A 90 3.36 -5.27 6.90
N THR A 91 2.73 -4.59 7.84
CA THR A 91 3.34 -4.21 9.14
C THR A 91 3.82 -5.45 9.89
N ILE A 92 3.00 -6.47 9.92
CA ILE A 92 3.30 -7.79 10.47
C ILE A 92 2.79 -8.81 9.47
N GLY A 93 3.68 -9.63 8.94
CA GLY A 93 3.36 -10.63 7.94
C GLY A 93 2.43 -11.73 8.45
N ASN A 94 1.56 -12.24 7.57
CA ASN A 94 0.60 -13.28 7.90
C ASN A 94 0.79 -14.49 6.96
N PRO A 95 1.09 -15.70 7.46
CA PRO A 95 1.03 -16.15 8.86
C PRO A 95 2.36 -16.11 9.62
N GLY A 96 3.43 -15.63 9.02
CA GLY A 96 4.80 -15.77 9.56
C GLY A 96 5.11 -14.84 10.75
N PHE A 97 4.29 -13.82 11.00
CA PHE A 97 4.51 -12.79 12.03
C PHE A 97 5.88 -12.08 11.95
N ASN A 98 6.50 -12.12 10.79
CA ASN A 98 7.73 -11.38 10.51
C ASN A 98 7.43 -9.87 10.48
N ILE A 99 8.40 -9.09 10.92
CA ILE A 99 8.36 -7.62 10.91
C ILE A 99 9.46 -7.15 9.98
N PRO A 100 9.14 -6.46 8.86
CA PRO A 100 10.16 -5.94 7.97
C PRO A 100 10.94 -4.79 8.61
N ASP A 101 12.17 -4.57 8.15
CA ASP A 101 12.94 -3.38 8.49
C ASP A 101 12.36 -2.17 7.73
N PHE A 102 11.45 -1.45 8.38
CA PHE A 102 10.72 -0.33 7.77
C PHE A 102 11.64 0.77 7.28
N GLU A 103 12.62 1.17 8.09
CA GLU A 103 13.55 2.23 7.76
C GLU A 103 14.39 1.85 6.54
N ALA A 104 14.86 0.63 6.47
CA ALA A 104 15.64 0.15 5.34
C ALA A 104 14.80 0.03 4.05
N ILE A 105 13.56 -0.47 4.14
CA ILE A 105 12.66 -0.55 2.98
C ILE A 105 12.21 0.85 2.54
N ALA A 106 11.93 1.77 3.47
CA ALA A 106 11.59 3.16 3.16
C ALA A 106 12.76 3.88 2.48
N ALA A 107 14.00 3.66 2.97
CA ALA A 107 15.21 4.20 2.33
C ALA A 107 15.38 3.65 0.90
N LEU A 108 15.10 2.37 0.68
CA LEU A 108 15.11 1.76 -0.65
C LEU A 108 14.05 2.38 -1.56
N ALA A 109 12.81 2.50 -1.09
CA ALA A 109 11.73 3.13 -1.84
C ALA A 109 12.10 4.56 -2.25
N LYS A 110 12.63 5.35 -1.31
CA LYS A 110 13.11 6.71 -1.57
C LYS A 110 14.27 6.74 -2.57
N LYS A 111 15.23 5.81 -2.48
CA LYS A 111 16.37 5.70 -3.41
C LYS A 111 15.90 5.55 -4.86
N HIS A 112 14.84 4.78 -5.07
CA HIS A 112 14.26 4.52 -6.38
C HIS A 112 13.10 5.43 -6.76
N ASP A 113 12.80 6.43 -5.90
CA ASP A 113 11.67 7.35 -6.06
C ASP A 113 10.35 6.59 -6.30
N LEU A 114 10.06 5.64 -5.40
CA LEU A 114 8.86 4.81 -5.39
C LEU A 114 8.06 5.07 -4.11
N PRO A 115 6.72 5.12 -4.18
CA PRO A 115 5.91 5.15 -2.97
C PRO A 115 5.98 3.81 -2.23
N LEU A 116 6.11 3.88 -0.90
CA LEU A 116 5.96 2.73 0.00
C LEU A 116 4.52 2.66 0.48
N ILE A 117 3.84 1.57 0.14
CA ILE A 117 2.48 1.26 0.57
C ILE A 117 2.55 0.18 1.65
N VAL A 118 1.91 0.43 2.78
CA VAL A 118 1.94 -0.49 3.92
C VAL A 118 0.52 -0.92 4.29
N ASP A 119 0.26 -2.21 4.31
CA ASP A 119 -0.92 -2.76 4.97
C ASP A 119 -0.67 -2.79 6.48
N ASN A 120 -1.35 -1.91 7.19
CA ASN A 120 -1.21 -1.75 8.63
C ASN A 120 -2.36 -2.41 9.41
N THR A 121 -3.01 -3.40 8.84
CA THR A 121 -4.13 -4.07 9.50
C THR A 121 -3.76 -4.57 10.90
N PHE A 122 -2.58 -5.15 11.08
CA PHE A 122 -2.08 -5.56 12.39
C PHE A 122 -1.55 -4.41 13.27
N GLY A 123 -1.33 -3.24 12.71
CA GLY A 123 -0.95 -2.03 13.45
C GLY A 123 -2.12 -1.34 14.16
N ALA A 124 -3.35 -1.86 13.97
CA ALA A 124 -4.55 -1.45 14.69
C ALA A 124 -4.82 0.07 14.65
N ALA A 125 -4.97 0.62 13.44
CA ALA A 125 -5.22 2.05 13.21
C ALA A 125 -4.16 2.99 13.80
N GLY A 126 -2.91 2.54 13.82
CA GLY A 126 -1.80 3.30 14.39
C GLY A 126 -1.68 3.21 15.90
N TYR A 127 -2.44 2.33 16.56
CA TYR A 127 -2.30 2.11 18.00
C TYR A 127 -0.97 1.41 18.33
N LEU A 128 -0.65 0.33 17.60
CA LEU A 128 0.59 -0.42 17.79
C LEU A 128 1.75 0.15 16.97
N PHE A 129 1.46 0.55 15.73
CA PHE A 129 2.48 1.03 14.80
C PHE A 129 1.92 2.07 13.82
N LYS A 130 2.70 3.12 13.54
CA LYS A 130 2.33 4.22 12.65
C LYS A 130 3.27 4.26 11.44
N PRO A 131 2.99 3.53 10.36
CA PRO A 131 3.91 3.40 9.21
C PRO A 131 4.33 4.73 8.58
N LEU A 132 3.45 5.74 8.59
CA LEU A 132 3.77 7.07 8.04
C LEU A 132 4.92 7.76 8.76
N GLN A 133 5.13 7.47 10.04
CA GLN A 133 6.27 7.98 10.82
C GLN A 133 7.57 7.25 10.50
N HIS A 134 7.49 6.10 9.81
CA HIS A 134 8.60 5.24 9.42
C HIS A 134 8.81 5.20 7.89
N GLY A 135 8.33 6.24 7.19
CA GLY A 135 8.61 6.43 5.78
C GLY A 135 7.61 5.82 4.79
N ALA A 136 6.51 5.25 5.27
CA ALA A 136 5.39 4.90 4.38
C ALA A 136 4.77 6.17 3.76
N ASN A 137 4.23 6.02 2.56
CA ASN A 137 3.56 7.11 1.85
C ASN A 137 2.05 6.89 1.81
N VAL A 138 1.63 5.64 1.71
CA VAL A 138 0.22 5.25 1.74
C VAL A 138 0.05 4.09 2.73
N VAL A 139 -0.99 4.15 3.54
CA VAL A 139 -1.38 3.07 4.43
C VAL A 139 -2.72 2.53 3.99
N VAL A 140 -2.84 1.21 3.93
CA VAL A 140 -4.11 0.50 3.74
C VAL A 140 -4.40 -0.34 4.98
N GLU A 141 -5.66 -0.49 5.34
CA GLU A 141 -6.06 -1.32 6.48
C GLU A 141 -7.39 -2.03 6.23
N SER A 142 -7.49 -3.26 6.69
CA SER A 142 -8.77 -3.93 6.85
C SER A 142 -9.46 -3.43 8.13
N ALA A 143 -10.43 -2.54 7.97
CA ALA A 143 -11.25 -2.08 9.10
C ALA A 143 -12.12 -3.21 9.69
N THR A 144 -12.25 -4.32 8.96
CA THR A 144 -12.90 -5.57 9.42
C THR A 144 -12.26 -6.13 10.68
N LYS A 145 -10.96 -5.91 10.89
CA LYS A 145 -10.15 -6.54 11.93
C LYS A 145 -10.12 -5.67 13.20
N TRP A 146 -8.98 -5.12 13.54
CA TRP A 146 -8.78 -4.41 14.81
C TRP A 146 -9.57 -3.11 14.92
N ILE A 147 -9.83 -2.42 13.82
CA ILE A 147 -10.63 -1.19 13.80
C ILE A 147 -12.09 -1.51 14.19
N GLY A 148 -12.70 -2.52 13.56
CA GLY A 148 -14.05 -2.96 13.89
C GLY A 148 -14.13 -3.67 15.24
N GLY A 149 -13.13 -4.47 15.56
CA GLY A 149 -12.90 -5.08 16.88
C GLY A 149 -13.86 -6.19 17.30
N HIS A 150 -14.97 -6.39 16.58
CA HIS A 150 -16.05 -7.26 16.99
C HIS A 150 -16.36 -8.40 16.00
N GLY A 151 -15.71 -8.44 14.84
CA GLY A 151 -15.96 -9.46 13.80
C GLY A 151 -17.34 -9.38 13.14
N THR A 152 -18.05 -8.27 13.30
CA THR A 152 -19.45 -8.10 12.85
C THR A 152 -19.59 -7.28 11.57
N SER A 153 -18.55 -6.57 11.15
CA SER A 153 -18.60 -5.64 10.02
C SER A 153 -17.38 -5.82 9.11
N ILE A 154 -17.57 -5.51 7.84
CA ILE A 154 -16.50 -5.52 6.84
C ILE A 154 -16.25 -4.09 6.38
N GLY A 155 -14.97 -3.69 6.29
CA GLY A 155 -14.59 -2.38 5.81
C GLY A 155 -13.10 -2.31 5.53
N GLY A 156 -12.68 -1.24 4.86
CA GLY A 156 -11.30 -0.92 4.59
C GLY A 156 -11.05 0.58 4.66
N VAL A 157 -9.79 0.95 4.80
CA VAL A 157 -9.34 2.35 4.84
C VAL A 157 -8.09 2.48 4.01
N ILE A 158 -7.99 3.58 3.26
CA ILE A 158 -6.78 4.05 2.59
C ILE A 158 -6.43 5.38 3.23
N VAL A 159 -5.18 5.57 3.62
CA VAL A 159 -4.68 6.83 4.20
C VAL A 159 -3.50 7.31 3.38
N ASP A 160 -3.57 8.54 2.90
CA ASP A 160 -2.46 9.24 2.24
C ASP A 160 -1.64 10.00 3.28
N GLY A 161 -0.33 9.77 3.28
CA GLY A 161 0.62 10.46 4.15
C GLY A 161 0.89 11.90 3.73
N GLY A 162 0.59 12.29 2.49
CA GLY A 162 0.90 13.62 1.93
C GLY A 162 2.40 13.89 1.82
N ASN A 163 3.23 12.86 1.91
CA ASN A 163 4.69 12.94 1.99
C ASN A 163 5.40 12.37 0.75
N TYR A 164 4.65 12.03 -0.31
CA TYR A 164 5.19 11.58 -1.59
C TYR A 164 4.91 12.62 -2.69
N ASN A 165 5.91 12.85 -3.55
CA ASN A 165 5.74 13.75 -4.70
C ASN A 165 5.11 13.01 -5.89
N TRP A 166 3.80 13.02 -5.99
CA TRP A 166 3.07 12.41 -7.10
C TRP A 166 3.32 13.11 -8.46
N GLY A 167 3.87 14.34 -8.44
CA GLY A 167 4.25 15.10 -9.63
C GLY A 167 5.66 14.83 -10.15
N ASN A 168 6.29 13.70 -9.78
CA ASN A 168 7.67 13.34 -10.17
C ASN A 168 7.81 12.83 -11.62
N GLY A 169 6.73 12.84 -12.40
CA GLY A 169 6.70 12.36 -13.79
C GLY A 169 6.43 10.87 -13.95
N LYS A 170 6.39 10.09 -12.86
CA LYS A 170 6.09 8.64 -12.92
C LYS A 170 4.59 8.35 -12.92
N PHE A 171 3.76 9.31 -12.54
CA PHE A 171 2.32 9.18 -12.33
C PHE A 171 1.55 10.26 -13.08
N PRO A 172 1.56 10.23 -14.45
CA PRO A 172 0.92 11.26 -15.27
C PRO A 172 -0.59 11.39 -14.97
N GLN A 173 -1.25 10.31 -14.55
CA GLN A 173 -2.67 10.31 -14.18
C GLN A 173 -3.03 11.28 -13.05
N PHE A 174 -2.06 11.81 -12.29
CA PHE A 174 -2.27 12.80 -11.23
C PHE A 174 -1.91 14.22 -11.65
N THR A 175 -1.28 14.42 -12.80
CA THR A 175 -0.74 15.71 -13.23
C THR A 175 -1.20 16.14 -14.63
N GLU A 176 -1.69 15.19 -15.42
CA GLU A 176 -2.16 15.43 -16.78
C GLU A 176 -3.68 15.41 -16.85
N PRO A 177 -4.30 16.13 -17.80
CA PRO A 177 -5.72 16.07 -18.05
C PRO A 177 -6.19 14.63 -18.32
N SER A 178 -7.32 14.23 -17.75
CA SER A 178 -7.89 12.90 -17.94
C SER A 178 -8.94 12.90 -19.04
N GLU A 179 -8.76 12.09 -20.09
CA GLU A 179 -9.76 11.94 -21.17
C GLU A 179 -11.14 11.53 -20.66
N GLY A 180 -11.21 10.83 -19.53
CA GLY A 180 -12.47 10.42 -18.90
C GLY A 180 -13.17 11.53 -18.10
N TYR A 181 -12.56 12.71 -17.95
CA TYR A 181 -13.06 13.77 -17.05
C TYR A 181 -12.92 15.19 -17.61
N HIS A 182 -13.37 15.38 -18.85
CA HIS A 182 -13.38 16.68 -19.55
C HIS A 182 -12.00 17.32 -19.84
N GLY A 183 -10.95 16.50 -19.90
CA GLY A 183 -9.61 16.94 -20.21
C GLY A 183 -8.83 17.48 -19.02
#